data_0e1af7e05491d1a29edf6cad6bd5c833
#
_entry.id   0e1af7e05491d1a29edf6cad6bd5c833
#
_cell.length_a   1.000
_cell.length_b   1.000
_cell.length_c   1.000
_cell.angle_alpha   90.00
_cell.angle_beta   90.00
_cell.angle_gamma   90.00
#
_symmetry.space_group_name_H-M   'P 1'
#
loop_
_entity.id
_entity.type
_entity.pdbx_description
1 polymer ?
#
loop_
_entity_poly.entity_id
_entity_poly.type
_entity_poly.pdbx_seq_one_letter_code
_entity_poly.pdbx_strand_id
1 'polypeptide(L)'
;MLSPISDKTFFLQVFGCQMNEHDSERIAGMLESLGAIQVPELEESEIVVFVTCCVREAADTRLMGQVASMKNIPLPQSSKLDKRIVCIGGCIGQRDGAKLMKKLPHVDVVFGTQNIDRLPRLIESVLVGKGHQAEVYEASEKFATDLPSKRVHAWAAWLPITSGCNNFCTYCIVPYVRGREKSRTIEDVAAEAQALVNDGVKEITLLGQNVNSYGRDLYGEPRFADVLRAVAATGVERIRFATSHPKDLTDEVIALFGELPNLMPALHLPVQSGSDRVLKAMNRRYTADHYRELVRKVRAANPDVALSTDIIVGFPGETEEDFQATANLVREVGYGQVFTFIYSKREGTPAAKMDDPTPHETIQRRFDELVDIVQEGAHEQNQRFTGRVLDVLVEGTSKRDEDVLAGRSPHNVTVHAPIPADKTIDELEGTIVKVRIDESLTWYLSGKVVDA
;
A
#
# COMPACT_ATOMS: atom_id res chain seq x y z
N MET A 1 -0.45 -25.80 -28.43
CA MET A 1 -1.26 -26.46 -27.37
C MET A 1 -1.72 -25.36 -26.43
N LEU A 2 -2.97 -25.42 -25.97
CA LEU A 2 -3.46 -24.50 -24.94
C LEU A 2 -2.69 -24.74 -23.63
N SER A 3 -2.50 -23.67 -22.83
CA SER A 3 -1.89 -23.81 -21.51
C SER A 3 -2.76 -24.71 -20.61
N PRO A 4 -2.15 -25.57 -19.75
CA PRO A 4 -2.90 -26.32 -18.74
C PRO A 4 -3.77 -25.48 -17.80
N ILE A 5 -3.47 -24.17 -17.70
CA ILE A 5 -4.23 -23.18 -16.93
C ILE A 5 -5.50 -22.73 -17.67
N SER A 6 -5.56 -22.88 -19.00
CA SER A 6 -6.70 -22.42 -19.80
C SER A 6 -8.01 -23.02 -19.26
N ASP A 7 -9.05 -22.21 -19.21
CA ASP A 7 -10.39 -22.53 -18.69
C ASP A 7 -10.45 -22.90 -17.19
N LYS A 8 -9.36 -22.71 -16.45
CA LYS A 8 -9.35 -22.87 -14.98
C LYS A 8 -9.89 -21.62 -14.30
N THR A 9 -10.69 -21.81 -13.26
CA THR A 9 -11.12 -20.71 -12.42
C THR A 9 -10.09 -20.39 -11.34
N PHE A 10 -9.84 -19.11 -11.08
CA PHE A 10 -8.94 -18.69 -10.00
C PHE A 10 -9.55 -17.60 -9.12
N PHE A 11 -9.23 -17.68 -7.84
CA PHE A 11 -9.54 -16.66 -6.84
C PHE A 11 -8.25 -16.05 -6.30
N LEU A 12 -8.24 -14.74 -6.10
CA LEU A 12 -7.09 -13.98 -5.67
C LEU A 12 -7.39 -13.23 -4.39
N GLN A 13 -6.66 -13.56 -3.31
CA GLN A 13 -6.79 -12.91 -2.02
C GLN A 13 -5.54 -12.12 -1.70
N VAL A 14 -5.69 -10.81 -1.52
CA VAL A 14 -4.59 -9.90 -1.20
C VAL A 14 -4.58 -9.55 0.28
N PHE A 15 -3.41 -9.64 0.90
CA PHE A 15 -3.16 -9.16 2.25
C PHE A 15 -2.03 -8.15 2.21
N GLY A 16 -2.27 -6.91 2.65
CA GLY A 16 -1.12 -6.05 2.92
C GLY A 16 -1.18 -4.63 2.42
N CYS A 17 -0.25 -4.25 1.56
CA CYS A 17 -0.01 -2.88 1.12
C CYS A 17 -0.24 -2.73 -0.40
N GLN A 18 -0.20 -1.48 -0.87
CA GLN A 18 -0.40 -1.13 -2.28
C GLN A 18 0.54 -1.88 -3.25
N MET A 19 1.77 -2.20 -2.82
CA MET A 19 2.65 -3.05 -3.62
C MET A 19 2.10 -4.45 -3.84
N ASN A 20 1.40 -5.03 -2.84
CA ASN A 20 0.75 -6.34 -3.02
C ASN A 20 -0.50 -6.23 -3.90
N GLU A 21 -1.22 -5.12 -3.84
CA GLU A 21 -2.33 -4.85 -4.77
C GLU A 21 -1.80 -4.82 -6.21
N HIS A 22 -0.75 -4.04 -6.47
CA HIS A 22 -0.10 -4.03 -7.78
C HIS A 22 0.40 -5.43 -8.20
N ASP A 23 1.07 -6.16 -7.29
CA ASP A 23 1.55 -7.52 -7.57
C ASP A 23 0.35 -8.43 -7.95
N SER A 24 -0.81 -8.25 -7.31
CA SER A 24 -2.02 -9.03 -7.59
C SER A 24 -2.65 -8.70 -8.95
N GLU A 25 -2.66 -7.43 -9.36
CA GLU A 25 -3.11 -7.02 -10.70
C GLU A 25 -2.27 -7.67 -11.81
N ARG A 26 -0.95 -7.77 -11.59
CA ARG A 26 -0.04 -8.47 -12.51
C ARG A 26 -0.31 -9.98 -12.54
N ILE A 27 -0.56 -10.60 -11.38
CA ILE A 27 -0.91 -12.02 -11.29
C ILE A 27 -2.22 -12.28 -12.05
N ALA A 28 -3.25 -11.47 -11.81
CA ALA A 28 -4.52 -11.60 -12.49
C ALA A 28 -4.36 -11.49 -14.02
N GLY A 29 -3.67 -10.45 -14.48
CA GLY A 29 -3.41 -10.24 -15.92
C GLY A 29 -2.65 -11.41 -16.58
N MET A 30 -1.63 -11.95 -15.90
CA MET A 30 -0.88 -13.11 -16.39
C MET A 30 -1.76 -14.36 -16.52
N LEU A 31 -2.55 -14.68 -15.49
CA LEU A 31 -3.42 -15.87 -15.52
C LEU A 31 -4.50 -15.75 -16.56
N GLU A 32 -5.14 -14.57 -16.71
CA GLU A 32 -6.15 -14.33 -17.75
C GLU A 32 -5.55 -14.35 -19.15
N SER A 33 -4.33 -13.86 -19.36
CA SER A 33 -3.65 -13.95 -20.67
C SER A 33 -3.39 -15.38 -21.12
N LEU A 34 -3.39 -16.33 -20.19
CA LEU A 34 -3.28 -17.78 -20.45
C LEU A 34 -4.65 -18.47 -20.55
N GLY A 35 -5.74 -17.72 -20.49
CA GLY A 35 -7.10 -18.21 -20.60
C GLY A 35 -7.75 -18.68 -19.30
N ALA A 36 -7.17 -18.34 -18.13
CA ALA A 36 -7.83 -18.57 -16.84
C ALA A 36 -8.95 -17.56 -16.59
N ILE A 37 -9.91 -17.89 -15.74
CA ILE A 37 -11.08 -17.09 -15.44
C ILE A 37 -11.06 -16.69 -13.98
N GLN A 38 -11.00 -15.39 -13.68
CA GLN A 38 -11.11 -14.89 -12.31
C GLN A 38 -12.56 -15.00 -11.81
N VAL A 39 -12.73 -15.54 -10.61
CA VAL A 39 -14.04 -15.66 -9.94
C VAL A 39 -14.08 -14.82 -8.67
N PRO A 40 -15.27 -14.28 -8.31
CA PRO A 40 -15.40 -13.40 -7.14
C PRO A 40 -15.38 -14.17 -5.82
N GLU A 41 -15.79 -15.45 -5.82
CA GLU A 41 -15.91 -16.26 -4.63
C GLU A 41 -14.90 -17.40 -4.63
N LEU A 42 -14.31 -17.64 -3.46
CA LEU A 42 -13.29 -18.66 -3.27
C LEU A 42 -13.82 -20.08 -3.59
N GLU A 43 -15.06 -20.35 -3.25
CA GLU A 43 -15.74 -21.63 -3.46
C GLU A 43 -15.82 -22.00 -4.95
N GLU A 44 -15.89 -21.01 -5.83
CA GLU A 44 -15.98 -21.18 -7.30
C GLU A 44 -14.63 -21.45 -7.97
N SER A 45 -13.54 -21.36 -7.20
CA SER A 45 -12.19 -21.43 -7.75
C SER A 45 -11.58 -22.82 -7.75
N GLU A 46 -10.84 -23.17 -8.77
CA GLU A 46 -9.96 -24.33 -8.88
C GLU A 46 -8.52 -24.01 -8.39
N ILE A 47 -8.13 -22.75 -8.51
CA ILE A 47 -6.81 -22.21 -8.11
C ILE A 47 -7.04 -21.06 -7.15
N VAL A 48 -6.37 -21.06 -6.01
CA VAL A 48 -6.39 -19.94 -5.06
C VAL A 48 -4.98 -19.38 -4.92
N VAL A 49 -4.84 -18.06 -5.07
CA VAL A 49 -3.57 -17.37 -4.91
C VAL A 49 -3.68 -16.37 -3.77
N PHE A 50 -2.90 -16.58 -2.72
CA PHE A 50 -2.74 -15.66 -1.61
C PHE A 50 -1.50 -14.78 -1.84
N VAL A 51 -1.71 -13.48 -2.05
CA VAL A 51 -0.63 -12.47 -2.11
C VAL A 51 -0.47 -11.86 -0.73
N THR A 52 0.72 -11.99 -0.12
CA THR A 52 0.88 -11.87 1.32
C THR A 52 1.86 -10.79 1.75
N CYS A 53 1.59 -10.18 2.91
CA CYS A 53 2.43 -9.17 3.56
C CYS A 53 3.00 -9.72 4.86
N CYS A 54 4.26 -9.45 5.15
CA CYS A 54 4.90 -9.77 6.42
C CYS A 54 5.17 -8.53 7.31
N VAL A 55 4.64 -7.37 6.92
CA VAL A 55 4.81 -6.13 7.68
C VAL A 55 3.87 -6.09 8.90
N ARG A 56 2.65 -6.65 8.77
CA ARG A 56 1.64 -6.66 9.85
C ARG A 56 1.42 -8.09 10.36
N GLU A 57 1.52 -8.32 11.67
CA GLU A 57 1.33 -9.64 12.28
C GLU A 57 -0.09 -10.18 12.07
N ALA A 58 -1.08 -9.30 12.16
CA ALA A 58 -2.46 -9.68 11.88
C ALA A 58 -2.65 -10.27 10.47
N ALA A 59 -1.80 -9.90 9.50
CA ALA A 59 -1.82 -10.49 8.16
C ALA A 59 -1.28 -11.92 8.17
N ASP A 60 -0.19 -12.20 8.91
CA ASP A 60 0.36 -13.55 9.07
C ASP A 60 -0.66 -14.50 9.71
N THR A 61 -1.27 -14.09 10.83
CA THR A 61 -2.27 -14.90 11.54
C THR A 61 -3.52 -15.16 10.68
N ARG A 62 -4.01 -14.13 10.00
CA ARG A 62 -5.17 -14.25 9.12
C ARG A 62 -4.90 -15.18 7.94
N LEU A 63 -3.73 -15.04 7.30
CA LEU A 63 -3.31 -15.93 6.23
C LEU A 63 -3.30 -17.38 6.69
N MET A 64 -2.60 -17.67 7.81
CA MET A 64 -2.47 -19.05 8.30
C MET A 64 -3.84 -19.69 8.60
N GLY A 65 -4.77 -18.91 9.18
CA GLY A 65 -6.13 -19.37 9.43
C GLY A 65 -6.90 -19.67 8.15
N GLN A 66 -6.88 -18.78 7.17
CA GLN A 66 -7.56 -18.97 5.90
C GLN A 66 -6.97 -20.13 5.09
N VAL A 67 -5.65 -20.18 4.95
CA VAL A 67 -5.00 -21.31 4.25
C VAL A 67 -5.30 -22.63 4.93
N ALA A 68 -5.29 -22.70 6.26
CA ALA A 68 -5.64 -23.95 6.98
C ALA A 68 -7.09 -24.39 6.74
N SER A 69 -8.02 -23.46 6.52
CA SER A 69 -9.42 -23.77 6.22
C SER A 69 -9.66 -24.31 4.82
N MET A 70 -8.74 -24.05 3.87
CA MET A 70 -8.86 -24.44 2.46
C MET A 70 -9.11 -25.94 2.25
N LYS A 71 -8.52 -26.79 3.11
CA LYS A 71 -8.71 -28.25 3.06
C LYS A 71 -10.17 -28.70 3.26
N ASN A 72 -11.01 -27.83 3.85
CA ASN A 72 -12.40 -28.13 4.16
C ASN A 72 -13.39 -27.57 3.11
N ILE A 73 -12.89 -26.80 2.14
CA ILE A 73 -13.72 -26.16 1.13
C ILE A 73 -13.73 -27.04 -0.12
N PRO A 74 -14.90 -27.59 -0.53
CA PRO A 74 -14.99 -28.48 -1.68
C PRO A 74 -14.63 -27.73 -2.98
N LEU A 75 -14.19 -28.49 -3.98
CA LEU A 75 -14.02 -27.99 -5.34
C LEU A 75 -15.39 -27.64 -5.96
N PRO A 76 -15.43 -26.71 -6.94
CA PRO A 76 -16.60 -26.51 -7.77
C PRO A 76 -17.07 -27.84 -8.40
N GLN A 77 -18.38 -28.05 -8.50
CA GLN A 77 -18.91 -29.28 -9.10
C GLN A 77 -18.49 -29.48 -10.57
N SER A 78 -18.19 -28.38 -11.27
CA SER A 78 -17.70 -28.38 -12.66
C SER A 78 -16.23 -28.75 -12.79
N SER A 79 -15.47 -28.76 -11.70
CA SER A 79 -14.03 -29.00 -11.72
C SER A 79 -13.69 -30.45 -12.10
N LYS A 80 -12.66 -30.60 -12.91
CA LYS A 80 -12.07 -31.89 -13.25
C LYS A 80 -10.79 -32.20 -12.46
N LEU A 81 -10.42 -31.32 -11.51
CA LEU A 81 -9.26 -31.52 -10.65
C LEU A 81 -9.62 -32.42 -9.45
N ASP A 82 -8.65 -33.19 -8.98
CA ASP A 82 -8.82 -33.99 -7.76
C ASP A 82 -8.77 -33.13 -6.49
N LYS A 83 -8.10 -31.99 -6.55
CA LYS A 83 -7.96 -31.02 -5.43
C LYS A 83 -7.78 -29.61 -5.94
N ARG A 84 -8.12 -28.63 -5.10
CA ARG A 84 -7.82 -27.22 -5.32
C ARG A 84 -6.31 -26.97 -5.25
N ILE A 85 -5.79 -26.15 -6.18
CA ILE A 85 -4.39 -25.72 -6.14
C ILE A 85 -4.30 -24.49 -5.26
N VAL A 86 -3.47 -24.57 -4.22
CA VAL A 86 -3.25 -23.49 -3.26
C VAL A 86 -1.86 -22.88 -3.44
N CYS A 87 -1.82 -21.58 -3.79
CA CYS A 87 -0.60 -20.83 -4.02
C CYS A 87 -0.41 -19.76 -2.94
N ILE A 88 0.80 -19.60 -2.42
CA ILE A 88 1.17 -18.51 -1.50
C ILE A 88 2.34 -17.74 -2.09
N GLY A 89 2.15 -16.44 -2.27
CA GLY A 89 3.18 -15.53 -2.78
C GLY A 89 3.36 -14.27 -1.96
N GLY A 90 4.20 -13.36 -2.45
CA GLY A 90 4.50 -12.09 -1.80
C GLY A 90 5.52 -12.20 -0.67
N CYS A 91 5.45 -11.26 0.29
CA CYS A 91 6.49 -11.12 1.32
C CYS A 91 6.62 -12.34 2.25
N ILE A 92 5.51 -13.04 2.59
CA ILE A 92 5.58 -14.26 3.40
C ILE A 92 6.16 -15.41 2.57
N GLY A 93 5.73 -15.56 1.31
CA GLY A 93 6.34 -16.53 0.38
C GLY A 93 7.84 -16.34 0.27
N GLN A 94 8.30 -15.10 0.14
CA GLN A 94 9.72 -14.73 0.09
C GLN A 94 10.46 -15.05 1.38
N ARG A 95 9.86 -14.74 2.55
CA ARG A 95 10.48 -14.96 3.88
C ARG A 95 10.63 -16.44 4.21
N ASP A 96 9.55 -17.19 4.02
CA ASP A 96 9.45 -18.56 4.54
C ASP A 96 9.70 -19.66 3.50
N GLY A 97 9.49 -19.38 2.21
CA GLY A 97 9.76 -20.29 1.10
C GLY A 97 9.19 -21.70 1.31
N ALA A 98 9.94 -22.72 0.99
CA ALA A 98 9.54 -24.12 1.14
C ALA A 98 9.20 -24.55 2.58
N LYS A 99 9.58 -23.75 3.60
CA LYS A 99 9.19 -24.04 5.00
C LYS A 99 7.68 -23.93 5.20
N LEU A 100 6.97 -23.10 4.41
CA LEU A 100 5.50 -23.01 4.44
C LEU A 100 4.84 -24.35 4.12
N MET A 101 5.34 -25.08 3.15
CA MET A 101 4.78 -26.39 2.76
C MET A 101 4.92 -27.45 3.85
N LYS A 102 5.95 -27.33 4.71
CA LYS A 102 6.09 -28.21 5.88
C LYS A 102 5.05 -27.91 6.96
N LYS A 103 4.69 -26.64 7.13
CA LYS A 103 3.65 -26.18 8.08
C LYS A 103 2.24 -26.39 7.53
N LEU A 104 2.08 -26.26 6.22
CA LEU A 104 0.81 -26.31 5.49
C LEU A 104 0.94 -27.28 4.30
N PRO A 105 0.82 -28.61 4.52
CA PRO A 105 1.09 -29.61 3.49
C PRO A 105 0.15 -29.59 2.29
N HIS A 106 -0.97 -28.88 2.37
CA HIS A 106 -1.92 -28.70 1.29
C HIS A 106 -1.63 -27.50 0.39
N VAL A 107 -0.55 -26.73 0.68
CA VAL A 107 -0.07 -25.66 -0.20
C VAL A 107 0.76 -26.29 -1.32
N ASP A 108 0.38 -25.99 -2.56
CA ASP A 108 0.98 -26.58 -3.76
C ASP A 108 2.09 -25.73 -4.36
N VAL A 109 1.95 -24.40 -4.29
CA VAL A 109 2.91 -23.45 -4.87
C VAL A 109 3.30 -22.40 -3.84
N VAL A 110 4.61 -22.15 -3.69
CA VAL A 110 5.16 -21.03 -2.95
C VAL A 110 6.11 -20.25 -3.86
N PHE A 111 5.89 -18.92 -3.97
CA PHE A 111 6.73 -18.03 -4.77
C PHE A 111 7.05 -16.73 -4.00
N GLY A 112 8.16 -16.10 -4.38
CA GLY A 112 8.62 -14.87 -3.73
C GLY A 112 8.15 -13.60 -4.44
N THR A 113 8.55 -12.45 -3.90
CA THR A 113 8.30 -11.13 -4.47
C THR A 113 9.12 -10.85 -5.73
N GLN A 114 10.20 -11.59 -5.94
CA GLN A 114 11.16 -11.39 -7.02
C GLN A 114 10.92 -12.32 -8.24
N ASN A 115 9.92 -13.19 -8.16
CA ASN A 115 9.64 -14.18 -9.20
C ASN A 115 8.14 -14.42 -9.44
N ILE A 116 7.36 -13.34 -9.37
CA ILE A 116 5.91 -13.34 -9.65
C ILE A 116 5.64 -13.86 -11.07
N ASP A 117 6.50 -13.51 -12.03
CA ASP A 117 6.45 -13.97 -13.43
C ASP A 117 6.50 -15.49 -13.58
N ARG A 118 7.00 -16.21 -12.57
CA ARG A 118 7.09 -17.67 -12.57
C ARG A 118 5.81 -18.38 -12.13
N LEU A 119 4.88 -17.68 -11.50
CA LEU A 119 3.67 -18.28 -10.94
C LEU A 119 2.90 -19.14 -11.95
N PRO A 120 2.62 -18.69 -13.20
CA PRO A 120 1.91 -19.52 -14.17
C PRO A 120 2.61 -20.86 -14.42
N ARG A 121 3.94 -20.85 -14.63
CA ARG A 121 4.74 -22.07 -14.86
C ARG A 121 4.74 -23.00 -13.64
N LEU A 122 4.75 -22.46 -12.43
CA LEU A 122 4.69 -23.27 -11.20
C LEU A 122 3.33 -23.96 -11.08
N ILE A 123 2.24 -23.25 -11.37
CA ILE A 123 0.88 -23.83 -11.42
C ILE A 123 0.79 -24.92 -12.48
N GLU A 124 1.27 -24.67 -13.72
CA GLU A 124 1.31 -25.66 -14.79
C GLU A 124 2.07 -26.92 -14.36
N SER A 125 3.19 -26.75 -13.65
CA SER A 125 3.97 -27.89 -13.14
C SER A 125 3.16 -28.74 -12.16
N VAL A 126 2.36 -28.15 -11.30
CA VAL A 126 1.43 -28.86 -10.40
C VAL A 126 0.36 -29.59 -11.19
N LEU A 127 -0.27 -28.92 -12.16
CA LEU A 127 -1.34 -29.46 -13.01
C LEU A 127 -0.89 -30.70 -13.82
N VAL A 128 0.37 -30.74 -14.24
CA VAL A 128 0.94 -31.90 -14.94
C VAL A 128 1.57 -32.94 -14.01
N GLY A 129 1.29 -32.88 -12.70
CA GLY A 129 1.65 -33.91 -11.72
C GLY A 129 3.09 -33.87 -11.20
N LYS A 130 3.83 -32.75 -11.34
CA LYS A 130 5.20 -32.62 -10.82
C LYS A 130 5.29 -32.39 -9.30
N GLY A 131 4.14 -32.46 -8.59
CA GLY A 131 4.09 -32.25 -7.14
C GLY A 131 4.22 -30.79 -6.71
N HIS A 132 4.47 -30.55 -5.43
CA HIS A 132 4.61 -29.22 -4.84
C HIS A 132 5.78 -28.44 -5.43
N GLN A 133 5.59 -27.15 -5.65
CA GLN A 133 6.58 -26.24 -6.24
C GLN A 133 6.90 -25.11 -5.28
N ALA A 134 8.16 -24.91 -4.93
CA ALA A 134 8.60 -23.74 -4.17
C ALA A 134 9.79 -23.09 -4.87
N GLU A 135 9.62 -21.83 -5.27
CA GLU A 135 10.66 -21.07 -5.95
C GLU A 135 10.72 -19.65 -5.37
N VAL A 136 11.86 -19.30 -4.80
CA VAL A 136 12.10 -18.00 -4.18
C VAL A 136 13.47 -17.50 -4.62
N TYR A 137 13.51 -16.30 -5.21
CA TYR A 137 14.75 -15.67 -5.66
C TYR A 137 15.19 -14.60 -4.67
N GLU A 138 16.50 -14.52 -4.40
CA GLU A 138 17.06 -13.46 -3.54
C GLU A 138 17.03 -12.09 -4.20
N ALA A 139 17.16 -12.06 -5.54
CA ALA A 139 17.07 -10.85 -6.33
C ALA A 139 16.52 -11.15 -7.74
N SER A 140 15.77 -10.23 -8.32
CA SER A 140 15.41 -10.21 -9.73
C SER A 140 16.25 -9.16 -10.46
N GLU A 141 16.72 -9.49 -11.66
CA GLU A 141 17.41 -8.52 -12.53
C GLU A 141 16.41 -7.58 -13.24
N LYS A 142 15.15 -8.00 -13.35
CA LYS A 142 14.10 -7.28 -14.08
C LYS A 142 13.00 -6.77 -13.16
N PHE A 143 12.49 -5.59 -13.43
CA PHE A 143 11.16 -5.20 -12.96
C PHE A 143 10.11 -6.01 -13.73
N ALA A 144 9.02 -6.35 -13.06
CA ALA A 144 7.90 -7.06 -13.70
C ALA A 144 7.01 -6.10 -14.54
N THR A 145 7.62 -5.13 -15.22
CA THR A 145 6.91 -4.05 -15.94
C THR A 145 6.22 -4.52 -17.21
N ASP A 146 6.78 -5.55 -17.86
CA ASP A 146 6.26 -6.07 -19.13
C ASP A 146 5.19 -7.15 -18.95
N LEU A 147 4.80 -7.42 -17.69
CA LEU A 147 3.77 -8.42 -17.39
C LEU A 147 2.38 -7.84 -17.65
N PRO A 148 1.47 -8.63 -18.23
CA PRO A 148 0.06 -8.25 -18.33
C PRO A 148 -0.48 -7.83 -16.96
N SER A 149 -1.35 -6.82 -16.94
CA SER A 149 -1.98 -6.33 -15.71
C SER A 149 -3.48 -6.23 -15.91
N LYS A 150 -4.23 -6.63 -14.89
CA LYS A 150 -5.67 -6.38 -14.79
C LYS A 150 -5.90 -5.44 -13.61
N ARG A 151 -6.08 -4.15 -13.88
CA ARG A 151 -6.36 -3.15 -12.84
C ARG A 151 -7.71 -3.42 -12.19
N VAL A 152 -7.78 -3.17 -10.87
CA VAL A 152 -9.04 -3.23 -10.12
C VAL A 152 -9.98 -2.10 -10.56
N HIS A 153 -9.40 -0.90 -10.78
CA HIS A 153 -10.14 0.26 -11.24
C HIS A 153 -9.59 0.75 -12.59
N ALA A 154 -10.46 0.98 -13.57
CA ALA A 154 -10.04 1.47 -14.87
C ALA A 154 -9.44 2.89 -14.81
N TRP A 155 -9.92 3.70 -13.86
CA TRP A 155 -9.57 5.11 -13.67
C TRP A 155 -8.37 5.37 -12.73
N ALA A 156 -7.86 4.34 -12.04
CA ALA A 156 -6.71 4.48 -11.14
C ALA A 156 -5.64 3.43 -11.42
N ALA A 157 -4.37 3.78 -11.20
CA ALA A 157 -3.27 2.86 -11.38
C ALA A 157 -2.18 3.00 -10.30
N TRP A 158 -1.64 1.86 -9.90
CA TRP A 158 -0.42 1.76 -9.13
C TRP A 158 0.78 1.73 -10.09
N LEU A 159 1.73 2.64 -9.92
CA LEU A 159 2.93 2.72 -10.75
C LEU A 159 4.20 2.55 -9.90
N PRO A 160 4.76 1.34 -9.78
CA PRO A 160 6.02 1.12 -9.09
C PRO A 160 7.18 1.82 -9.81
N ILE A 161 7.87 2.69 -9.08
CA ILE A 161 9.06 3.39 -9.58
C ILE A 161 10.35 2.79 -9.02
N THR A 162 10.25 2.16 -7.83
CA THR A 162 11.38 1.50 -7.18
C THR A 162 10.91 0.28 -6.39
N SER A 163 11.79 -0.70 -6.19
CA SER A 163 11.58 -1.89 -5.36
C SER A 163 12.76 -2.08 -4.43
N GLY A 164 12.51 -2.63 -3.21
CA GLY A 164 13.54 -2.80 -2.19
C GLY A 164 13.81 -1.52 -1.39
N CYS A 165 14.64 -1.62 -0.35
CA CYS A 165 14.95 -0.47 0.52
C CYS A 165 16.32 -0.62 1.16
N ASN A 166 17.10 0.47 1.18
CA ASN A 166 18.43 0.54 1.77
C ASN A 166 18.47 1.21 3.15
N ASN A 167 17.32 1.54 3.77
CA ASN A 167 17.30 2.24 5.06
C ASN A 167 17.63 1.34 6.26
N PHE A 168 17.32 0.04 6.19
CA PHE A 168 17.60 -0.93 7.27
C PHE A 168 17.13 -0.44 8.64
N CYS A 169 15.93 0.13 8.73
CA CYS A 169 15.30 0.43 10.02
C CYS A 169 15.24 -0.86 10.86
N THR A 170 15.59 -0.78 12.14
CA THR A 170 15.85 -1.96 12.97
C THR A 170 14.64 -2.87 13.16
N TYR A 171 13.43 -2.35 13.02
CA TYR A 171 12.17 -3.10 13.12
C TYR A 171 11.67 -3.65 11.78
N CYS A 172 12.26 -3.23 10.65
CA CYS A 172 11.68 -3.44 9.33
C CYS A 172 12.25 -4.67 8.63
N ILE A 173 11.36 -5.55 8.20
CA ILE A 173 11.71 -6.77 7.47
C ILE A 173 11.88 -6.53 5.95
N VAL A 174 11.45 -5.40 5.42
CA VAL A 174 11.41 -5.11 3.97
C VAL A 174 12.75 -5.33 3.26
N PRO A 175 13.91 -4.85 3.75
CA PRO A 175 15.19 -5.09 3.08
C PRO A 175 15.55 -6.56 2.91
N TYR A 176 15.00 -7.43 3.76
CA TYR A 176 15.27 -8.87 3.76
C TYR A 176 14.32 -9.67 2.85
N VAL A 177 13.15 -9.10 2.51
CA VAL A 177 12.13 -9.78 1.69
C VAL A 177 11.92 -9.13 0.32
N ARG A 178 12.26 -7.86 0.15
CA ARG A 178 12.20 -7.15 -1.15
C ARG A 178 13.58 -6.77 -1.68
N GLY A 179 14.63 -7.01 -0.90
CA GLY A 179 16.02 -6.80 -1.30
C GLY A 179 16.47 -5.35 -1.24
N ARG A 180 17.60 -5.09 -1.89
CA ARG A 180 18.18 -3.75 -2.05
C ARG A 180 17.32 -2.90 -2.98
N GLU A 181 17.40 -1.59 -2.77
CA GLU A 181 16.73 -0.62 -3.63
C GLU A 181 17.19 -0.76 -5.07
N LYS A 182 16.23 -0.81 -5.97
CA LYS A 182 16.39 -0.84 -7.41
C LYS A 182 15.37 0.10 -8.02
N SER A 183 15.83 1.08 -8.79
CA SER A 183 14.98 2.07 -9.46
C SER A 183 14.77 1.71 -10.93
N ARG A 184 13.63 2.10 -11.46
CA ARG A 184 13.38 2.11 -12.91
C ARG A 184 13.95 3.39 -13.51
N THR A 185 14.18 3.41 -14.83
CA THR A 185 14.56 4.66 -15.49
C THR A 185 13.41 5.66 -15.52
N ILE A 186 13.72 6.96 -15.59
CA ILE A 186 12.69 8.01 -15.69
C ILE A 186 11.88 7.81 -16.97
N GLU A 187 12.54 7.43 -18.05
CA GLU A 187 11.94 7.18 -19.34
C GLU A 187 10.92 6.04 -19.32
N ASP A 188 11.26 4.91 -18.65
CA ASP A 188 10.35 3.77 -18.50
C ASP A 188 9.12 4.13 -17.67
N VAL A 189 9.32 4.87 -16.57
CA VAL A 189 8.22 5.32 -15.71
C VAL A 189 7.30 6.29 -16.47
N ALA A 190 7.87 7.25 -17.21
CA ALA A 190 7.11 8.21 -17.99
C ALA A 190 6.34 7.55 -19.13
N ALA A 191 6.95 6.57 -19.81
CA ALA A 191 6.30 5.83 -20.89
C ALA A 191 5.11 5.01 -20.37
N GLU A 192 5.24 4.31 -19.23
CA GLU A 192 4.11 3.59 -18.63
C GLU A 192 3.04 4.56 -18.12
N ALA A 193 3.41 5.68 -17.49
CA ALA A 193 2.45 6.70 -17.09
C ALA A 193 1.66 7.26 -18.30
N GLN A 194 2.32 7.52 -19.42
CA GLN A 194 1.65 7.98 -20.65
C GLN A 194 0.70 6.92 -21.20
N ALA A 195 1.10 5.65 -21.19
CA ALA A 195 0.23 4.56 -21.62
C ALA A 195 -1.02 4.44 -20.73
N LEU A 196 -0.88 4.59 -19.41
CA LEU A 196 -1.99 4.60 -18.46
C LEU A 196 -2.95 5.77 -18.71
N VAL A 197 -2.42 6.97 -18.96
CA VAL A 197 -3.24 8.16 -19.30
C VAL A 197 -3.99 7.94 -20.61
N ASN A 198 -3.34 7.40 -21.64
CA ASN A 198 -3.97 7.08 -22.91
C ASN A 198 -5.09 6.02 -22.80
N ASP A 199 -5.00 5.16 -21.78
CA ASP A 199 -6.02 4.16 -21.42
C ASP A 199 -7.10 4.69 -20.45
N GLY A 200 -7.13 6.00 -20.20
CA GLY A 200 -8.18 6.68 -19.43
C GLY A 200 -7.94 6.75 -17.92
N VAL A 201 -6.74 6.42 -17.44
CA VAL A 201 -6.38 6.56 -16.01
C VAL A 201 -6.35 8.04 -15.62
N LYS A 202 -7.04 8.39 -14.53
CA LYS A 202 -7.13 9.74 -13.99
C LYS A 202 -6.23 9.96 -12.77
N GLU A 203 -6.00 8.92 -11.99
CA GLU A 203 -5.13 8.99 -10.82
C GLU A 203 -4.01 7.95 -10.90
N ILE A 204 -2.75 8.40 -10.83
CA ILE A 204 -1.57 7.54 -10.72
C ILE A 204 -0.95 7.71 -9.34
N THR A 205 -0.79 6.59 -8.63
CA THR A 205 -0.04 6.56 -7.37
C THR A 205 1.32 5.91 -7.58
N LEU A 206 2.39 6.69 -7.41
CA LEU A 206 3.77 6.21 -7.49
C LEU A 206 4.11 5.37 -6.25
N LEU A 207 4.62 4.15 -6.49
CA LEU A 207 4.92 3.19 -5.44
C LEU A 207 6.41 2.89 -5.32
N GLY A 208 6.82 2.63 -4.09
CA GLY A 208 8.14 2.13 -3.70
C GLY A 208 8.14 1.79 -2.21
N GLN A 209 9.27 1.34 -1.68
CA GLN A 209 9.46 1.18 -0.24
C GLN A 209 10.10 2.41 0.42
N ASN A 210 10.68 3.29 -0.40
CA ASN A 210 11.10 4.64 -0.09
C ASN A 210 11.20 5.43 -1.41
N VAL A 211 10.12 6.07 -1.81
CA VAL A 211 10.09 6.79 -3.10
C VAL A 211 11.04 8.00 -3.13
N ASN A 212 11.33 8.59 -1.96
CA ASN A 212 12.19 9.78 -1.90
C ASN A 212 13.67 9.48 -2.23
N SER A 213 14.11 8.21 -2.10
CA SER A 213 15.47 7.80 -2.48
C SER A 213 15.61 7.38 -3.95
N TYR A 214 14.50 7.36 -4.71
CA TYR A 214 14.47 6.96 -6.11
C TYR A 214 15.63 7.53 -6.92
N GLY A 215 16.26 6.67 -7.71
CA GLY A 215 17.34 7.05 -8.62
C GLY A 215 18.73 7.02 -7.99
N ARG A 216 18.84 6.94 -6.67
CA ARG A 216 20.15 6.93 -5.99
C ARG A 216 21.02 5.75 -6.41
N ASP A 217 20.44 4.59 -6.63
CA ASP A 217 21.11 3.37 -7.12
C ASP A 217 21.47 3.47 -8.61
N LEU A 218 20.68 4.14 -9.41
CA LEU A 218 20.80 4.21 -10.87
C LEU A 218 21.61 5.42 -11.35
N TYR A 219 21.41 6.60 -10.72
CA TYR A 219 22.01 7.87 -11.14
C TYR A 219 23.06 8.38 -10.13
N GLY A 220 23.25 7.73 -8.98
CA GLY A 220 24.16 8.17 -7.92
C GLY A 220 23.59 9.24 -6.98
N GLU A 221 22.43 9.81 -7.30
CA GLU A 221 21.73 10.84 -6.54
C GLU A 221 20.20 10.61 -6.55
N PRO A 222 19.44 11.15 -5.59
CA PRO A 222 17.99 11.06 -5.61
C PRO A 222 17.41 11.91 -6.76
N ARG A 223 16.53 11.31 -7.58
CA ARG A 223 15.89 11.91 -8.76
C ARG A 223 14.36 11.84 -8.70
N PHE A 224 13.79 11.78 -7.49
CA PHE A 224 12.33 11.63 -7.34
C PHE A 224 11.57 12.86 -7.85
N ALA A 225 12.12 14.07 -7.69
CA ALA A 225 11.51 15.28 -8.25
C ALA A 225 11.40 15.21 -9.78
N ASP A 226 12.41 14.66 -10.47
CA ASP A 226 12.38 14.52 -11.93
C ASP A 226 11.32 13.52 -12.39
N VAL A 227 11.17 12.41 -11.68
CA VAL A 227 10.08 11.45 -11.97
C VAL A 227 8.71 12.10 -11.78
N LEU A 228 8.50 12.86 -10.69
CA LEU A 228 7.25 13.58 -10.48
C LEU A 228 6.95 14.55 -11.62
N ARG A 229 7.94 15.32 -12.09
CA ARG A 229 7.80 16.22 -13.25
C ARG A 229 7.49 15.45 -14.53
N ALA A 230 8.18 14.33 -14.78
CA ALA A 230 7.97 13.51 -15.96
C ALA A 230 6.56 12.89 -16.00
N VAL A 231 6.08 12.39 -14.85
CA VAL A 231 4.71 11.87 -14.74
C VAL A 231 3.69 13.01 -14.85
N ALA A 232 3.95 14.18 -14.26
CA ALA A 232 3.06 15.35 -14.38
C ALA A 232 2.91 15.83 -15.83
N ALA A 233 3.97 15.74 -16.62
CA ALA A 233 3.98 16.13 -18.03
C ALA A 233 3.12 15.23 -18.92
N THR A 234 2.72 14.03 -18.47
CA THR A 234 1.77 13.15 -19.21
C THR A 234 0.34 13.70 -19.23
N GLY A 235 0.04 14.69 -18.40
CA GLY A 235 -1.29 15.28 -18.28
C GLY A 235 -2.27 14.48 -17.42
N VAL A 236 -1.79 13.50 -16.63
CA VAL A 236 -2.63 12.81 -15.66
C VAL A 236 -3.28 13.80 -14.69
N GLU A 237 -4.56 13.62 -14.38
CA GLU A 237 -5.31 14.57 -13.56
C GLU A 237 -4.84 14.59 -12.10
N ARG A 238 -4.41 13.43 -11.56
CA ARG A 238 -3.97 13.30 -10.17
C ARG A 238 -2.73 12.44 -10.04
N ILE A 239 -1.75 12.95 -9.32
CA ILE A 239 -0.55 12.21 -8.91
C ILE A 239 -0.54 12.10 -7.40
N ARG A 240 -0.34 10.88 -6.93
CA ARG A 240 -0.03 10.59 -5.53
C ARG A 240 1.26 9.79 -5.44
N PHE A 241 1.82 9.73 -4.27
CA PHE A 241 2.90 8.81 -3.97
C PHE A 241 2.79 8.29 -2.55
N ALA A 242 3.28 7.10 -2.32
CA ALA A 242 3.26 6.44 -1.03
C ALA A 242 4.68 6.13 -0.55
N THR A 243 4.83 5.97 0.77
CA THR A 243 6.05 5.45 1.40
C THR A 243 7.25 6.41 1.31
N SER A 244 7.04 7.64 1.80
CA SER A 244 8.13 8.61 2.00
C SER A 244 8.98 8.28 3.23
N HIS A 245 10.19 8.81 3.25
CA HIS A 245 11.07 8.73 4.41
C HIS A 245 11.66 10.12 4.73
N PRO A 246 11.49 10.62 5.97
CA PRO A 246 11.90 12.00 6.33
C PRO A 246 13.36 12.33 6.01
N LYS A 247 14.27 11.37 6.15
CA LYS A 247 15.68 11.53 5.80
C LYS A 247 15.93 11.89 4.32
N ASP A 248 15.06 11.40 3.43
CA ASP A 248 15.27 11.45 1.97
C ASP A 248 14.32 12.43 1.27
N LEU A 249 13.40 13.08 1.99
CA LEU A 249 12.52 14.11 1.44
C LEU A 249 13.31 15.39 1.20
N THR A 250 13.55 15.74 -0.07
CA THR A 250 14.35 16.89 -0.48
C THR A 250 13.53 18.17 -0.61
N ASP A 251 14.17 19.32 -0.48
CA ASP A 251 13.52 20.63 -0.68
C ASP A 251 12.94 20.76 -2.09
N GLU A 252 13.55 20.13 -3.08
CA GLU A 252 13.05 20.11 -4.45
C GLU A 252 11.71 19.37 -4.58
N VAL A 253 11.55 18.19 -3.93
CA VAL A 253 10.28 17.48 -3.88
C VAL A 253 9.22 18.28 -3.12
N ILE A 254 9.61 18.95 -2.04
CA ILE A 254 8.72 19.81 -1.26
C ILE A 254 8.17 20.96 -2.12
N ALA A 255 9.02 21.60 -2.91
CA ALA A 255 8.61 22.71 -3.79
C ALA A 255 7.52 22.27 -4.80
N LEU A 256 7.54 21.02 -5.27
CA LEU A 256 6.58 20.53 -6.24
C LEU A 256 5.13 20.53 -5.72
N PHE A 257 4.89 20.51 -4.41
CA PHE A 257 3.54 20.67 -3.87
C PHE A 257 2.93 22.06 -4.14
N GLY A 258 3.77 23.07 -4.43
CA GLY A 258 3.32 24.38 -4.86
C GLY A 258 3.42 24.62 -6.37
N GLU A 259 4.21 23.80 -7.09
CA GLU A 259 4.50 23.98 -8.52
C GLU A 259 3.60 23.13 -9.42
N LEU A 260 3.28 21.89 -9.02
CA LEU A 260 2.53 20.94 -9.84
C LEU A 260 1.06 20.89 -9.43
N PRO A 261 0.13 21.41 -10.25
CA PRO A 261 -1.29 21.46 -9.92
C PRO A 261 -1.95 20.07 -9.83
N ASN A 262 -1.39 19.09 -10.52
CA ASN A 262 -1.86 17.70 -10.50
C ASN A 262 -1.17 16.82 -9.44
N LEU A 263 -0.19 17.33 -8.69
CA LEU A 263 0.31 16.67 -7.49
C LEU A 263 -0.66 16.92 -6.33
N MET A 264 -1.32 15.87 -5.88
CA MET A 264 -2.34 16.00 -4.84
C MET A 264 -1.76 16.49 -3.52
N PRO A 265 -2.45 17.44 -2.83
CA PRO A 265 -1.99 18.03 -1.57
C PRO A 265 -2.18 17.06 -0.39
N ALA A 266 -1.56 15.90 -0.49
CA ALA A 266 -1.58 14.85 0.53
C ALA A 266 -0.22 14.19 0.61
N LEU A 267 0.44 14.30 1.76
CA LEU A 267 1.76 13.72 1.99
C LEU A 267 1.73 12.74 3.17
N HIS A 268 2.03 11.48 2.89
CA HIS A 268 2.29 10.47 3.92
C HIS A 268 3.78 10.48 4.26
N LEU A 269 4.12 10.94 5.48
CA LEU A 269 5.51 11.10 5.94
C LEU A 269 5.72 10.40 7.30
N PRO A 270 6.04 9.08 7.31
CA PRO A 270 6.16 8.27 8.51
C PRO A 270 7.28 8.73 9.46
N VAL A 271 6.92 9.30 10.60
CA VAL A 271 7.90 9.73 11.62
C VAL A 271 8.32 8.60 12.54
N GLN A 272 7.42 7.68 12.83
CA GLN A 272 7.55 6.49 13.70
C GLN A 272 7.61 6.80 15.20
N SER A 273 8.33 7.83 15.64
CA SER A 273 8.44 8.27 17.04
C SER A 273 8.81 9.75 17.10
N GLY A 274 8.41 10.45 18.15
CA GLY A 274 8.84 11.82 18.46
C GLY A 274 10.09 11.90 19.34
N SER A 275 10.65 10.78 19.77
CA SER A 275 11.85 10.71 20.58
C SER A 275 13.10 10.46 19.76
N ASP A 276 14.10 11.33 19.83
CA ASP A 276 15.37 11.16 19.12
C ASP A 276 16.11 9.89 19.59
N ARG A 277 15.96 9.50 20.85
CA ARG A 277 16.54 8.27 21.39
C ARG A 277 15.92 7.04 20.71
N VAL A 278 14.61 7.00 20.58
CA VAL A 278 13.88 5.91 19.93
C VAL A 278 14.16 5.92 18.42
N LEU A 279 14.14 7.09 17.77
CA LEU A 279 14.49 7.23 16.34
C LEU A 279 15.90 6.69 16.06
N LYS A 280 16.88 6.99 16.90
CA LYS A 280 18.23 6.45 16.79
C LYS A 280 18.26 4.93 16.97
N ALA A 281 17.53 4.37 17.94
CA ALA A 281 17.42 2.94 18.15
C ALA A 281 16.71 2.23 16.97
N MET A 282 15.75 2.90 16.34
CA MET A 282 15.10 2.47 15.10
C MET A 282 15.97 2.60 13.83
N ASN A 283 17.19 3.18 13.94
CA ASN A 283 18.08 3.51 12.80
C ASN A 283 17.45 4.50 11.80
N ARG A 284 16.65 5.47 12.30
CA ARG A 284 15.93 6.41 11.43
C ARG A 284 16.79 7.57 10.91
N ARG A 285 17.96 7.83 11.45
CA ARG A 285 18.98 8.80 10.98
C ARG A 285 18.47 10.23 10.74
N TYR A 286 17.48 10.67 11.50
CA TYR A 286 16.99 12.05 11.62
C TYR A 286 16.47 12.29 13.03
N THR A 287 16.26 13.55 13.39
CA THR A 287 15.73 13.96 14.68
C THR A 287 14.29 14.45 14.56
N ALA A 288 13.58 14.56 15.69
CA ALA A 288 12.26 15.15 15.74
C ALA A 288 12.27 16.61 15.24
N ASP A 289 13.33 17.36 15.53
CA ASP A 289 13.47 18.76 15.03
C ASP A 289 13.65 18.81 13.53
N HIS A 290 14.43 17.92 12.94
CA HIS A 290 14.52 17.79 11.49
C HIS A 290 13.15 17.51 10.87
N TYR A 291 12.36 16.62 11.50
CA TYR A 291 11.02 16.32 11.04
C TYR A 291 10.08 17.54 11.11
N ARG A 292 10.12 18.31 12.21
CA ARG A 292 9.37 19.58 12.35
C ARG A 292 9.72 20.56 11.23
N GLU A 293 11.00 20.69 10.92
CA GLU A 293 11.46 21.57 9.84
C GLU A 293 10.93 21.14 8.46
N LEU A 294 10.90 19.82 8.17
CA LEU A 294 10.28 19.31 6.95
C LEU A 294 8.79 19.66 6.88
N VAL A 295 8.05 19.44 7.97
CA VAL A 295 6.62 19.79 8.08
C VAL A 295 6.41 21.29 7.82
N ARG A 296 7.25 22.16 8.43
CA ARG A 296 7.19 23.61 8.23
C ARG A 296 7.41 23.98 6.76
N LYS A 297 8.41 23.38 6.10
CA LYS A 297 8.70 23.61 4.67
C LYS A 297 7.56 23.14 3.77
N VAL A 298 7.00 21.96 4.02
CA VAL A 298 5.87 21.43 3.25
C VAL A 298 4.65 22.34 3.35
N ARG A 299 4.31 22.81 4.56
CA ARG A 299 3.21 23.77 4.77
C ARG A 299 3.48 25.15 4.18
N ALA A 300 4.74 25.56 4.10
CA ALA A 300 5.14 26.80 3.43
C ALA A 300 4.98 26.71 1.91
N ALA A 301 5.31 25.54 1.32
CA ALA A 301 5.13 25.29 -0.12
C ALA A 301 3.65 25.14 -0.50
N ASN A 302 2.85 24.46 0.33
CA ASN A 302 1.42 24.34 0.14
C ASN A 302 0.71 24.29 1.51
N PRO A 303 0.08 25.40 1.95
CA PRO A 303 -0.64 25.47 3.24
C PRO A 303 -1.83 24.52 3.35
N ASP A 304 -2.38 24.06 2.21
CA ASP A 304 -3.54 23.17 2.16
C ASP A 304 -3.17 21.68 2.25
N VAL A 305 -1.87 21.34 2.32
CA VAL A 305 -1.44 19.95 2.35
C VAL A 305 -2.00 19.20 3.57
N ALA A 306 -2.55 18.01 3.33
CA ALA A 306 -2.91 17.06 4.38
C ALA A 306 -1.72 16.16 4.69
N LEU A 307 -1.34 16.09 5.96
CA LEU A 307 -0.25 15.24 6.43
C LEU A 307 -0.80 13.98 7.06
N SER A 308 -0.18 12.85 6.76
CA SER A 308 -0.38 11.60 7.47
C SER A 308 0.95 10.97 7.85
N THR A 309 0.92 10.11 8.88
CA THR A 309 2.14 9.47 9.41
C THR A 309 1.86 8.09 9.97
N ASP A 310 2.92 7.32 10.20
CA ASP A 310 2.92 6.09 10.99
C ASP A 310 3.63 6.34 12.32
N ILE A 311 3.10 5.74 13.40
CA ILE A 311 3.70 5.75 14.74
C ILE A 311 3.72 4.33 15.31
N ILE A 312 4.85 3.95 15.87
CA ILE A 312 5.04 2.68 16.57
C ILE A 312 5.20 2.97 18.06
N VAL A 313 4.26 2.47 18.87
CA VAL A 313 4.27 2.51 20.34
C VAL A 313 4.88 1.22 20.89
N GLY A 314 5.56 1.30 22.02
CA GLY A 314 6.15 0.12 22.69
C GLY A 314 7.35 -0.43 21.92
N PHE A 315 8.10 0.41 21.22
CA PHE A 315 9.40 -0.01 20.69
C PHE A 315 10.34 -0.41 21.84
N PRO A 316 11.16 -1.48 21.72
CA PRO A 316 11.99 -1.97 22.81
C PRO A 316 12.80 -0.89 23.52
N GLY A 317 12.59 -0.76 24.82
CA GLY A 317 13.22 0.25 25.66
C GLY A 317 12.60 1.66 25.59
N GLU A 318 11.42 1.85 24.96
CA GLU A 318 10.69 3.12 25.00
C GLU A 318 10.28 3.47 26.43
N THR A 319 10.71 4.63 26.92
CA THR A 319 10.31 5.14 28.25
C THR A 319 9.01 5.95 28.18
N GLU A 320 8.49 6.38 29.34
CA GLU A 320 7.32 7.27 29.35
C GLU A 320 7.63 8.63 28.73
N GLU A 321 8.81 9.17 28.98
CA GLU A 321 9.28 10.44 28.41
C GLU A 321 9.37 10.36 26.88
N ASP A 322 9.82 9.22 26.33
CA ASP A 322 9.86 9.00 24.88
C ASP A 322 8.47 8.96 24.27
N PHE A 323 7.55 8.27 24.94
CA PHE A 323 6.15 8.22 24.51
C PHE A 323 5.52 9.62 24.55
N GLN A 324 5.70 10.38 25.62
CA GLN A 324 5.18 11.73 25.74
C GLN A 324 5.79 12.68 24.71
N ALA A 325 7.07 12.52 24.33
CA ALA A 325 7.67 13.25 23.22
C ALA A 325 6.96 12.95 21.90
N THR A 326 6.57 11.69 21.67
CA THR A 326 5.80 11.26 20.49
C THR A 326 4.38 11.86 20.50
N ALA A 327 3.68 11.76 21.62
CA ALA A 327 2.33 12.32 21.80
C ALA A 327 2.31 13.85 21.56
N ASN A 328 3.32 14.56 22.08
CA ASN A 328 3.46 16.00 21.90
C ASN A 328 3.73 16.36 20.44
N LEU A 329 4.58 15.60 19.73
CA LEU A 329 4.83 15.82 18.30
C LEU A 329 3.55 15.63 17.48
N VAL A 330 2.72 14.63 17.81
CA VAL A 330 1.44 14.40 17.11
C VAL A 330 0.49 15.59 17.28
N ARG A 331 0.35 16.10 18.51
CA ARG A 331 -0.47 17.30 18.79
C ARG A 331 0.06 18.54 18.06
N GLU A 332 1.37 18.76 18.09
CA GLU A 332 2.03 19.90 17.46
C GLU A 332 1.87 19.90 15.94
N VAL A 333 2.06 18.75 15.29
CA VAL A 333 1.96 18.64 13.84
C VAL A 333 0.52 18.69 13.37
N GLY A 334 -0.45 18.15 14.11
CA GLY A 334 -1.85 18.12 13.70
C GLY A 334 -2.01 17.38 12.36
N TYR A 335 -1.99 16.06 12.41
CA TYR A 335 -2.17 15.21 11.25
C TYR A 335 -3.64 15.01 10.91
N GLY A 336 -3.97 14.92 9.62
CA GLY A 336 -5.28 14.46 9.17
C GLY A 336 -5.48 12.95 9.38
N GLN A 337 -4.38 12.17 9.42
CA GLN A 337 -4.43 10.74 9.67
C GLN A 337 -3.10 10.25 10.30
N VAL A 338 -3.21 9.44 11.33
CA VAL A 338 -2.08 8.72 11.93
C VAL A 338 -2.40 7.24 11.98
N PHE A 339 -1.54 6.43 11.40
CA PHE A 339 -1.61 4.98 11.55
C PHE A 339 -0.79 4.58 12.78
N THR A 340 -1.48 4.14 13.82
CA THR A 340 -0.89 3.75 15.10
C THR A 340 -0.68 2.26 15.15
N PHE A 341 0.52 1.84 15.57
CA PHE A 341 0.89 0.44 15.69
C PHE A 341 1.54 0.18 17.05
N ILE A 342 1.22 -0.95 17.64
CA ILE A 342 2.05 -1.51 18.71
C ILE A 342 3.22 -2.25 18.04
N TYR A 343 4.43 -2.06 18.56
CA TYR A 343 5.60 -2.79 18.06
C TYR A 343 5.36 -4.30 18.09
N SER A 344 5.66 -4.95 16.99
CA SER A 344 5.56 -6.40 16.86
C SER A 344 6.90 -6.96 16.36
N LYS A 345 7.43 -7.94 17.10
CA LYS A 345 8.71 -8.60 16.77
C LYS A 345 8.65 -9.25 15.40
N ARG A 346 9.63 -8.95 14.53
CA ARG A 346 9.80 -9.60 13.23
C ARG A 346 11.07 -10.42 13.25
N GLU A 347 10.94 -11.74 13.17
CA GLU A 347 12.09 -12.64 13.14
C GLU A 347 13.06 -12.23 12.02
N GLY A 348 14.35 -12.20 12.34
CA GLY A 348 15.41 -11.78 11.40
C GLY A 348 15.74 -10.29 11.46
N THR A 349 14.94 -9.44 12.12
CA THR A 349 15.25 -8.01 12.28
C THR A 349 16.12 -7.75 13.51
N PRO A 350 16.95 -6.67 13.53
CA PRO A 350 17.73 -6.30 14.69
C PRO A 350 16.89 -6.04 15.94
N ALA A 351 15.75 -5.34 15.79
CA ALA A 351 14.89 -5.01 16.92
C ALA A 351 14.26 -6.24 17.60
N ALA A 352 14.10 -7.35 16.87
CA ALA A 352 13.59 -8.60 17.45
C ALA A 352 14.52 -9.21 18.51
N LYS A 353 15.80 -8.78 18.51
CA LYS A 353 16.84 -9.24 19.47
C LYS A 353 17.02 -8.28 20.65
N MET A 354 16.33 -7.14 20.64
CA MET A 354 16.39 -6.17 21.75
C MET A 354 15.55 -6.66 22.92
N ASP A 355 16.03 -6.38 24.12
CA ASP A 355 15.26 -6.61 25.34
C ASP A 355 14.10 -5.62 25.41
N ASP A 356 12.94 -6.14 25.73
CA ASP A 356 11.72 -5.35 25.89
C ASP A 356 11.12 -5.61 27.28
N PRO A 357 11.56 -4.84 28.29
CA PRO A 357 11.09 -5.00 29.65
C PRO A 357 9.74 -4.33 29.91
N THR A 358 9.17 -3.62 28.92
CA THR A 358 7.96 -2.82 29.11
C THR A 358 6.73 -3.74 29.24
N PRO A 359 5.97 -3.66 30.35
CA PRO A 359 4.76 -4.44 30.50
C PRO A 359 3.73 -4.14 29.41
N HIS A 360 3.04 -5.19 28.94
CA HIS A 360 2.01 -5.04 27.91
C HIS A 360 0.92 -4.03 28.27
N GLU A 361 0.51 -3.99 29.55
CA GLU A 361 -0.48 -3.02 30.05
C GLU A 361 -0.02 -1.57 29.87
N THR A 362 1.28 -1.29 30.06
CA THR A 362 1.86 0.03 29.84
C THR A 362 1.83 0.39 28.36
N ILE A 363 2.19 -0.55 27.49
CA ILE A 363 2.15 -0.36 26.03
C ILE A 363 0.71 -0.11 25.57
N GLN A 364 -0.25 -0.89 26.06
CA GLN A 364 -1.66 -0.72 25.71
C GLN A 364 -2.19 0.64 26.18
N ARG A 365 -1.92 1.07 27.41
CA ARG A 365 -2.30 2.40 27.89
C ARG A 365 -1.76 3.52 27.02
N ARG A 366 -0.47 3.45 26.64
CA ARG A 366 0.14 4.43 25.73
C ARG A 366 -0.51 4.42 24.34
N PHE A 367 -0.81 3.24 23.85
CA PHE A 367 -1.49 3.09 22.56
C PHE A 367 -2.88 3.72 22.61
N ASP A 368 -3.66 3.46 23.64
CA ASP A 368 -5.03 4.01 23.80
C ASP A 368 -4.97 5.54 23.94
N GLU A 369 -4.05 6.07 24.76
CA GLU A 369 -3.81 7.53 24.90
C GLU A 369 -3.45 8.15 23.53
N LEU A 370 -2.60 7.50 22.72
CA LEU A 370 -2.23 8.00 21.42
C LEU A 370 -3.42 7.98 20.45
N VAL A 371 -4.27 6.95 20.52
CA VAL A 371 -5.48 6.86 19.66
C VAL A 371 -6.44 8.01 19.96
N ASP A 372 -6.64 8.37 21.22
CA ASP A 372 -7.48 9.52 21.61
C ASP A 372 -6.93 10.82 21.02
N ILE A 373 -5.62 11.08 21.17
CA ILE A 373 -4.95 12.26 20.60
C ILE A 373 -5.12 12.32 19.07
N VAL A 374 -4.98 11.19 18.41
CA VAL A 374 -5.12 11.08 16.96
C VAL A 374 -6.55 11.38 16.51
N GLN A 375 -7.55 10.87 17.23
CA GLN A 375 -8.96 11.10 16.91
C GLN A 375 -9.34 12.58 17.04
N GLU A 376 -8.90 13.23 18.12
CA GLU A 376 -9.09 14.66 18.33
C GLU A 376 -8.44 15.48 17.21
N GLY A 377 -7.16 15.23 16.92
CA GLY A 377 -6.41 15.93 15.88
C GLY A 377 -6.97 15.72 14.48
N ALA A 378 -7.40 14.51 14.12
CA ALA A 378 -8.00 14.21 12.83
C ALA A 378 -9.35 14.95 12.65
N HIS A 379 -10.16 14.98 13.72
CA HIS A 379 -11.42 15.75 13.71
C HIS A 379 -11.16 17.24 13.48
N GLU A 380 -10.23 17.83 14.23
CA GLU A 380 -9.82 19.24 14.09
C GLU A 380 -9.35 19.56 12.66
N GLN A 381 -8.47 18.72 12.10
CA GLN A 381 -7.94 18.89 10.75
C GLN A 381 -9.03 18.80 9.68
N ASN A 382 -10.04 17.97 9.85
CA ASN A 382 -11.12 17.83 8.89
C ASN A 382 -12.09 19.01 8.94
N GLN A 383 -12.24 19.72 10.07
CA GLN A 383 -13.12 20.91 10.19
C GLN A 383 -12.80 22.00 9.17
N ARG A 384 -11.53 22.10 8.72
CA ARG A 384 -11.12 23.07 7.70
C ARG A 384 -11.80 22.88 6.34
N PHE A 385 -12.40 21.74 6.09
CA PHE A 385 -13.10 21.44 4.83
C PHE A 385 -14.57 21.81 4.85
N THR A 386 -15.18 22.01 6.01
CA THR A 386 -16.61 22.39 6.13
C THR A 386 -16.88 23.69 5.39
N GLY A 387 -17.90 23.67 4.53
CA GLY A 387 -18.29 24.80 3.67
C GLY A 387 -17.49 24.90 2.36
N ARG A 388 -16.40 24.16 2.18
CA ARG A 388 -15.61 24.16 0.94
C ARG A 388 -16.26 23.27 -0.12
N VAL A 389 -15.95 23.57 -1.38
CA VAL A 389 -16.22 22.70 -2.53
C VAL A 389 -14.92 21.98 -2.88
N LEU A 390 -14.96 20.65 -2.90
CA LEU A 390 -13.82 19.81 -3.21
C LEU A 390 -14.06 19.00 -4.50
N ASP A 391 -13.02 18.83 -5.29
CA ASP A 391 -13.00 17.91 -6.42
C ASP A 391 -12.86 16.49 -5.88
N VAL A 392 -13.88 15.64 -6.03
CA VAL A 392 -13.93 14.28 -5.47
C VAL A 392 -13.88 13.27 -6.60
N LEU A 393 -12.86 12.43 -6.63
CA LEU A 393 -12.81 11.26 -7.51
C LEU A 393 -13.73 10.18 -6.94
N VAL A 394 -14.78 9.83 -7.68
CA VAL A 394 -15.78 8.84 -7.23
C VAL A 394 -15.19 7.44 -7.35
N GLU A 395 -15.21 6.69 -6.24
CA GLU A 395 -14.67 5.34 -6.14
C GLU A 395 -15.77 4.24 -6.17
N GLY A 396 -17.04 4.64 -6.14
CA GLY A 396 -18.21 3.75 -6.15
C GLY A 396 -19.25 4.17 -5.12
N THR A 397 -20.08 3.24 -4.65
CA THR A 397 -21.06 3.47 -3.59
C THR A 397 -20.43 3.32 -2.19
N SER A 398 -21.05 3.93 -1.21
CA SER A 398 -20.74 3.71 0.20
C SER A 398 -21.06 2.25 0.58
N LYS A 399 -20.19 1.64 1.40
CA LYS A 399 -20.39 0.25 1.88
C LYS A 399 -21.65 0.06 2.75
N ARG A 400 -22.27 1.14 3.20
CA ARG A 400 -23.43 1.13 4.12
C ARG A 400 -24.72 1.58 3.46
N ASP A 401 -24.63 2.25 2.31
CA ASP A 401 -25.78 2.88 1.68
C ASP A 401 -25.52 2.99 0.16
N GLU A 402 -26.32 2.32 -0.64
CA GLU A 402 -26.19 2.26 -2.10
C GLU A 402 -26.62 3.56 -2.79
N ASP A 403 -27.41 4.41 -2.11
CA ASP A 403 -27.83 5.72 -2.60
C ASP A 403 -26.79 6.82 -2.35
N VAL A 404 -25.68 6.46 -1.69
CA VAL A 404 -24.59 7.37 -1.33
C VAL A 404 -23.32 7.00 -2.08
N LEU A 405 -22.77 7.94 -2.85
CA LEU A 405 -21.45 7.80 -3.43
C LEU A 405 -20.36 7.93 -2.37
N ALA A 406 -19.27 7.19 -2.57
CA ALA A 406 -18.02 7.34 -1.85
C ALA A 406 -16.92 7.71 -2.84
N GLY A 407 -16.06 8.64 -2.45
CA GLY A 407 -14.97 9.07 -3.28
C GLY A 407 -13.82 9.65 -2.46
N ARG A 408 -12.79 10.10 -3.14
CA ARG A 408 -11.55 10.62 -2.54
C ARG A 408 -11.30 12.07 -2.92
N SER A 409 -11.16 12.92 -1.90
CA SER A 409 -10.74 14.31 -2.08
C SER A 409 -9.27 14.41 -2.54
N PRO A 410 -8.80 15.56 -3.05
CA PRO A 410 -7.37 15.78 -3.31
C PRO A 410 -6.49 15.53 -2.08
N HIS A 411 -7.00 15.82 -0.89
CA HIS A 411 -6.33 15.66 0.40
C HIS A 411 -6.31 14.22 0.93
N ASN A 412 -6.76 13.26 0.13
CA ASN A 412 -6.86 11.85 0.49
C ASN A 412 -7.87 11.54 1.62
N VAL A 413 -8.86 12.39 1.82
CA VAL A 413 -9.97 12.17 2.78
C VAL A 413 -11.15 11.57 2.03
N THR A 414 -11.78 10.55 2.62
CA THR A 414 -13.01 9.96 2.07
C THR A 414 -14.16 10.98 2.14
N VAL A 415 -14.92 11.07 1.07
CA VAL A 415 -16.09 11.96 0.95
C VAL A 415 -17.31 11.12 0.61
N HIS A 416 -18.40 11.33 1.34
CA HIS A 416 -19.70 10.74 1.07
C HIS A 416 -20.69 11.85 0.64
N ALA A 417 -21.48 11.57 -0.40
CA ALA A 417 -22.55 12.45 -0.84
C ALA A 417 -23.70 11.63 -1.44
N PRO A 418 -24.97 12.07 -1.31
CA PRO A 418 -26.07 11.45 -2.02
C PRO A 418 -25.80 11.45 -3.53
N ILE A 419 -26.14 10.34 -4.21
CA ILE A 419 -26.09 10.25 -5.66
C ILE A 419 -27.15 11.21 -6.23
N PRO A 420 -26.82 12.11 -7.20
CA PRO A 420 -27.82 12.99 -7.82
C PRO A 420 -28.94 12.17 -8.44
N ALA A 421 -30.18 12.65 -8.33
CA ALA A 421 -31.37 11.91 -8.77
C ALA A 421 -31.43 11.62 -10.29
N ASP A 422 -30.68 12.37 -11.08
CA ASP A 422 -30.56 12.25 -12.53
C ASP A 422 -29.33 11.45 -12.99
N LYS A 423 -28.58 10.86 -12.05
CA LYS A 423 -27.35 10.08 -12.31
C LYS A 423 -27.42 8.69 -11.68
N THR A 424 -26.63 7.78 -12.24
CA THR A 424 -26.36 6.47 -11.63
C THR A 424 -24.92 6.42 -11.13
N ILE A 425 -24.61 5.47 -10.26
CA ILE A 425 -23.23 5.30 -9.79
C ILE A 425 -22.29 4.87 -10.92
N ASP A 426 -22.77 4.08 -11.86
CA ASP A 426 -21.98 3.62 -13.03
C ASP A 426 -21.56 4.80 -13.94
N GLU A 427 -22.36 5.87 -14.00
CA GLU A 427 -22.03 7.10 -14.74
C GLU A 427 -21.03 7.98 -13.98
N LEU A 428 -20.97 7.86 -12.66
CA LEU A 428 -20.15 8.69 -11.78
C LEU A 428 -18.83 8.02 -11.39
N GLU A 429 -18.77 6.69 -11.30
CA GLU A 429 -17.56 5.97 -10.91
C GLU A 429 -16.40 6.32 -11.84
N GLY A 430 -15.26 6.63 -11.27
CA GLY A 430 -14.07 7.10 -11.99
C GLY A 430 -14.17 8.51 -12.54
N THR A 431 -15.24 9.27 -12.25
CA THR A 431 -15.31 10.70 -12.60
C THR A 431 -14.92 11.59 -11.42
N ILE A 432 -14.55 12.82 -11.72
CA ILE A 432 -14.29 13.84 -10.69
C ILE A 432 -15.51 14.76 -10.63
N VAL A 433 -16.19 14.75 -9.49
CA VAL A 433 -17.36 15.59 -9.20
C VAL A 433 -17.03 16.65 -8.15
N LYS A 434 -17.72 17.78 -8.21
CA LYS A 434 -17.60 18.83 -7.18
C LYS A 434 -18.58 18.58 -6.04
N VAL A 435 -18.05 18.42 -4.83
CA VAL A 435 -18.85 18.21 -3.61
C VAL A 435 -18.66 19.37 -2.67
N ARG A 436 -19.77 20.04 -2.31
CA ARG A 436 -19.77 21.00 -1.20
C ARG A 436 -19.86 20.22 0.11
N ILE A 437 -18.88 20.41 0.98
CA ILE A 437 -18.81 19.74 2.28
C ILE A 437 -19.76 20.45 3.26
N ASP A 438 -20.76 19.74 3.74
CA ASP A 438 -21.72 20.25 4.72
C ASP A 438 -21.29 19.89 6.16
N GLU A 439 -20.63 18.73 6.35
CA GLU A 439 -20.17 18.23 7.64
C GLU A 439 -18.81 17.52 7.53
N SER A 440 -17.96 17.74 8.52
CA SER A 440 -16.64 17.09 8.63
C SER A 440 -16.58 16.24 9.89
N LEU A 441 -16.44 14.93 9.69
CA LEU A 441 -16.29 13.95 10.76
C LEU A 441 -14.81 13.55 10.94
N THR A 442 -14.51 12.76 11.96
CA THR A 442 -13.14 12.35 12.25
C THR A 442 -12.47 11.66 11.08
N TRP A 443 -13.18 10.78 10.35
CA TRP A 443 -12.59 9.92 9.33
C TRP A 443 -13.08 10.14 7.91
N TYR A 444 -14.12 10.94 7.73
CA TYR A 444 -14.70 11.24 6.43
C TYR A 444 -15.42 12.59 6.43
N LEU A 445 -15.70 13.07 5.26
CA LEU A 445 -16.47 14.28 5.01
C LEU A 445 -17.82 13.89 4.42
N SER A 446 -18.85 14.65 4.74
CA SER A 446 -20.19 14.50 4.17
C SER A 446 -20.62 15.79 3.48
N GLY A 447 -21.28 15.68 2.33
CA GLY A 447 -21.66 16.85 1.56
C GLY A 447 -22.69 16.55 0.48
N LYS A 448 -22.79 17.47 -0.48
CA LYS A 448 -23.70 17.36 -1.63
C LYS A 448 -22.96 17.64 -2.92
N VAL A 449 -23.24 16.85 -3.94
CA VAL A 449 -22.76 17.10 -5.30
C VAL A 449 -23.37 18.42 -5.78
N VAL A 450 -22.52 19.34 -6.24
CA VAL A 450 -22.92 20.64 -6.78
C VAL A 450 -22.63 20.79 -8.27
N ASP A 451 -21.76 19.91 -8.80
CA ASP A 451 -21.45 19.82 -10.22
C ASP A 451 -20.93 18.39 -10.50
N ALA A 452 -21.51 17.68 -11.48
CA ALA A 452 -21.24 16.27 -11.79
C ALA A 452 -21.17 16.00 -13.30
#